data_1310b134009727d446d8f6bdfef40986
#
_entry.id   1310b134009727d446d8f6bdfef40986
#
_cell.length_a   1.000
_cell.length_b   1.000
_cell.length_c   1.000
_cell.angle_alpha   90.00
_cell.angle_beta   90.00
_cell.angle_gamma   90.00
#
_symmetry.space_group_name_H-M   'P 1'
#
loop_
_entity.id
_entity.type
_entity.pdbx_description
1 polymer ?
#
loop_
_entity_poly.entity_id
_entity_poly.type
_entity_poly.pdbx_seq_one_letter_code
_entity_poly.pdbx_strand_id
1 'polypeptide(L)'
;ADPVWKVTSTTTVFNSKVSTDVSYRVPAVAVTKAGTILVFCETRYGTWMDKSGRTDIFMKRSTDKGATWTEKNITEQAVSSKLSYMDPTVVVDQTTGKIFLFTSLWDAVGKPSAQQGYNNRAIMYTSEDDGVTWTRKDLTDEVQIGIYSGFTRMIGSFGPGSGVQMTNEMYKDRLIVPMRSFKVDADKGTVSNGGNTAMYSDDHGVTWQTGQPNKSGEWTVTEAPDGAL
;
A
#
# COMPACT_ATOMS: atom_id res chain seq x y z
N ALA A 1 8.28 -17.40 32.26
CA ALA A 1 8.97 -17.85 31.04
C ALA A 1 8.39 -17.06 29.87
N ASP A 2 9.25 -16.43 29.06
CA ASP A 2 8.83 -15.74 27.87
C ASP A 2 8.11 -16.72 26.93
N PRO A 3 7.05 -16.29 26.22
CA PRO A 3 6.35 -17.17 25.31
C PRO A 3 7.31 -17.60 24.18
N VAL A 4 7.58 -18.89 24.11
CA VAL A 4 8.37 -19.44 23.00
C VAL A 4 7.49 -19.52 21.78
N TRP A 5 7.71 -18.65 20.80
CA TRP A 5 7.03 -18.70 19.50
C TRP A 5 7.43 -19.96 18.74
N LYS A 6 6.45 -20.72 18.31
CA LYS A 6 6.66 -21.94 17.53
C LYS A 6 5.88 -21.85 16.22
N VAL A 7 6.58 -22.03 15.11
CA VAL A 7 5.93 -22.24 13.80
C VAL A 7 5.27 -23.62 13.82
N THR A 8 3.96 -23.66 13.73
CA THR A 8 3.17 -24.90 13.74
C THR A 8 2.80 -25.41 12.33
N SER A 9 2.76 -24.50 11.36
CA SER A 9 2.49 -24.82 9.95
C SER A 9 3.02 -23.71 9.04
N THR A 10 3.23 -24.05 7.77
CA THR A 10 3.56 -23.10 6.71
C THR A 10 2.69 -23.36 5.49
N THR A 11 2.28 -22.29 4.79
CA THR A 11 1.52 -22.38 3.54
C THR A 11 2.08 -21.41 2.53
N THR A 12 2.18 -21.85 1.27
CA THR A 12 2.53 -20.96 0.16
C THR A 12 1.26 -20.31 -0.36
N VAL A 13 1.10 -18.99 -0.11
CA VAL A 13 -0.09 -18.24 -0.55
C VAL A 13 0.06 -17.81 -2.01
N PHE A 14 1.18 -17.19 -2.37
CA PHE A 14 1.53 -16.83 -3.74
C PHE A 14 2.84 -17.53 -4.14
N ASN A 15 2.91 -18.04 -5.36
CA ASN A 15 4.07 -18.76 -5.85
C ASN A 15 4.52 -18.18 -7.20
N SER A 16 5.65 -17.48 -7.21
CA SER A 16 6.28 -16.98 -8.44
C SER A 16 6.91 -18.14 -9.20
N LYS A 17 6.44 -18.37 -10.40
CA LYS A 17 7.07 -19.33 -11.32
C LYS A 17 8.14 -18.60 -12.11
N VAL A 18 9.40 -18.98 -11.89
CA VAL A 18 10.61 -18.31 -12.45
C VAL A 18 10.61 -18.26 -13.98
N SER A 19 9.91 -19.14 -14.64
CA SER A 19 9.89 -19.27 -16.11
C SER A 19 8.59 -18.83 -16.77
N THR A 20 7.71 -18.16 -16.03
CA THR A 20 6.38 -17.81 -16.53
C THR A 20 6.20 -16.30 -16.64
N ASP A 21 5.16 -15.92 -17.35
CA ASP A 21 4.77 -14.53 -17.62
C ASP A 21 4.27 -13.79 -16.38
N VAL A 22 4.30 -14.40 -15.19
CA VAL A 22 3.80 -13.80 -13.94
C VAL A 22 4.79 -13.96 -12.79
N SER A 23 5.10 -12.85 -12.14
CA SER A 23 5.85 -12.79 -10.88
C SER A 23 5.03 -12.14 -9.78
N TYR A 24 5.06 -12.72 -8.58
CA TYR A 24 4.44 -12.13 -7.37
C TYR A 24 5.50 -11.49 -6.50
N ARG A 25 5.29 -10.22 -6.13
CA ARG A 25 6.24 -9.44 -5.34
C ARG A 25 5.51 -8.58 -4.31
N VAL A 26 6.28 -8.05 -3.35
CA VAL A 26 5.85 -7.03 -2.38
C VAL A 26 4.55 -7.42 -1.67
N PRO A 27 4.57 -8.46 -0.82
CA PRO A 27 3.35 -8.89 -0.11
C PRO A 27 2.97 -7.91 1.00
N ALA A 28 1.65 -7.76 1.20
CA ALA A 28 1.05 -7.12 2.37
C ALA A 28 0.04 -8.07 3.01
N VAL A 29 -0.04 -8.08 4.33
CA VAL A 29 -0.91 -9.01 5.08
C VAL A 29 -1.71 -8.22 6.12
N ALA A 30 -2.98 -8.57 6.24
CA ALA A 30 -3.84 -8.07 7.30
C ALA A 30 -4.74 -9.17 7.86
N VAL A 31 -5.13 -9.00 9.11
CA VAL A 31 -6.20 -9.78 9.74
C VAL A 31 -7.35 -8.81 10.02
N THR A 32 -8.53 -9.14 9.51
CA THR A 32 -9.71 -8.30 9.66
C THR A 32 -10.31 -8.42 11.06
N LYS A 33 -11.25 -7.54 11.40
CA LYS A 33 -12.02 -7.61 12.64
C LYS A 33 -12.75 -8.94 12.81
N ALA A 34 -13.17 -9.57 11.72
CA ALA A 34 -13.82 -10.89 11.70
C ALA A 34 -12.83 -12.06 11.83
N GLY A 35 -11.52 -11.81 11.83
CA GLY A 35 -10.47 -12.83 11.86
C GLY A 35 -10.12 -13.41 10.48
N THR A 36 -10.62 -12.83 9.40
CA THR A 36 -10.26 -13.19 8.03
C THR A 36 -8.82 -12.76 7.73
N ILE A 37 -8.04 -13.63 7.09
CA ILE A 37 -6.69 -13.32 6.65
C ILE A 37 -6.75 -12.83 5.21
N LEU A 38 -6.20 -11.65 4.97
CA LEU A 38 -6.04 -11.06 3.64
C LEU A 38 -4.54 -10.96 3.31
N VAL A 39 -4.16 -11.46 2.14
CA VAL A 39 -2.79 -11.34 1.62
C VAL A 39 -2.87 -10.69 0.26
N PHE A 40 -2.23 -9.52 0.12
CA PHE A 40 -2.12 -8.79 -1.13
C PHE A 40 -0.74 -8.99 -1.72
N CYS A 41 -0.64 -8.96 -3.05
CA CYS A 41 0.64 -9.09 -3.73
C CYS A 41 0.61 -8.36 -5.06
N GLU A 42 1.72 -7.76 -5.44
CA GLU A 42 1.94 -7.31 -6.81
C GLU A 42 2.01 -8.51 -7.73
N THR A 43 1.21 -8.48 -8.79
CA THR A 43 1.20 -9.49 -9.85
C THR A 43 1.75 -8.83 -11.11
N ARG A 44 3.03 -9.10 -11.41
CA ARG A 44 3.79 -8.49 -12.51
C ARG A 44 3.76 -9.40 -13.72
N TYR A 45 3.42 -8.84 -14.87
CA TYR A 45 3.28 -9.59 -16.13
C TYR A 45 4.47 -9.36 -17.05
N GLY A 46 5.06 -10.45 -17.54
CA GLY A 46 6.18 -10.44 -18.47
C GLY A 46 7.52 -9.96 -17.90
N THR A 47 7.58 -9.65 -16.60
CA THR A 47 8.78 -9.14 -15.93
C THR A 47 8.69 -9.32 -14.41
N TRP A 48 9.87 -9.46 -13.78
CA TRP A 48 9.98 -9.37 -12.31
C TRP A 48 10.43 -7.98 -11.85
N MET A 49 10.81 -7.11 -12.78
CA MET A 49 11.34 -5.76 -12.50
C MET A 49 10.24 -4.78 -12.15
N ASP A 50 10.56 -3.83 -11.27
CA ASP A 50 9.67 -2.74 -10.91
C ASP A 50 9.36 -1.85 -12.12
N LYS A 51 8.08 -1.45 -12.26
CA LYS A 51 7.64 -0.43 -13.23
C LYS A 51 8.01 -0.69 -14.68
N SER A 52 8.28 -1.95 -15.03
CA SER A 52 8.73 -2.36 -16.36
C SER A 52 7.63 -2.97 -17.22
N GLY A 53 6.44 -3.16 -16.68
CA GLY A 53 5.28 -3.72 -17.34
C GLY A 53 4.01 -3.51 -16.55
N ARG A 54 2.92 -4.07 -17.04
CA ARG A 54 1.66 -4.11 -16.29
C ARG A 54 1.87 -4.81 -14.95
N THR A 55 1.37 -4.19 -13.88
CA THR A 55 1.33 -4.79 -12.55
C THR A 55 -0.06 -4.56 -11.95
N ASP A 56 -0.71 -5.64 -11.51
CA ASP A 56 -1.97 -5.62 -10.77
C ASP A 56 -1.73 -5.96 -9.31
N ILE A 57 -2.67 -5.61 -8.44
CA ILE A 57 -2.72 -6.09 -7.06
C ILE A 57 -3.75 -7.22 -6.98
N PHE A 58 -3.26 -8.42 -6.68
CA PHE A 58 -4.11 -9.57 -6.36
C PHE A 58 -4.22 -9.71 -4.85
N MET A 59 -5.38 -10.17 -4.43
CA MET A 59 -5.67 -10.52 -3.05
C MET A 59 -5.99 -12.01 -2.95
N LYS A 60 -5.47 -12.67 -1.92
CA LYS A 60 -5.97 -13.95 -1.44
C LYS A 60 -6.60 -13.78 -0.06
N ARG A 61 -7.80 -14.36 0.09
CA ARG A 61 -8.64 -14.25 1.28
C ARG A 61 -8.91 -15.62 1.85
N SER A 62 -8.73 -15.76 3.16
CA SER A 62 -9.04 -16.99 3.92
C SER A 62 -9.88 -16.67 5.15
N THR A 63 -10.97 -17.40 5.33
CA THR A 63 -11.85 -17.33 6.51
C THR A 63 -11.66 -18.51 7.47
N ASP A 64 -10.76 -19.43 7.13
CA ASP A 64 -10.51 -20.69 7.85
C ASP A 64 -9.05 -20.81 8.32
N LYS A 65 -8.46 -19.68 8.74
CA LYS A 65 -7.10 -19.60 9.27
C LYS A 65 -6.01 -20.07 8.30
N GLY A 66 -6.23 -19.86 7.00
CA GLY A 66 -5.27 -20.18 5.94
C GLY A 66 -5.39 -21.61 5.39
N ALA A 67 -6.42 -22.36 5.75
CA ALA A 67 -6.64 -23.70 5.21
C ALA A 67 -7.06 -23.64 3.73
N THR A 68 -7.95 -22.72 3.39
CA THR A 68 -8.36 -22.47 2.00
C THR A 68 -8.29 -20.99 1.63
N TRP A 69 -8.18 -20.71 0.34
CA TRP A 69 -8.00 -19.35 -0.17
C TRP A 69 -8.86 -19.10 -1.41
N THR A 70 -9.55 -17.97 -1.41
CA THR A 70 -10.13 -17.39 -2.62
C THR A 70 -9.21 -16.32 -3.18
N GLU A 71 -9.20 -16.11 -4.51
CA GLU A 71 -8.36 -15.13 -5.17
C GLU A 71 -9.20 -14.08 -5.89
N LYS A 72 -8.74 -12.83 -5.87
CA LYS A 72 -9.36 -11.71 -6.58
C LYS A 72 -8.29 -10.73 -7.09
N ASN A 73 -8.40 -10.30 -8.35
CA ASN A 73 -7.71 -9.11 -8.85
C ASN A 73 -8.44 -7.86 -8.34
N ILE A 74 -7.76 -7.02 -7.56
CA ILE A 74 -8.36 -5.80 -6.99
C ILE A 74 -8.33 -4.65 -8.00
N THR A 75 -7.31 -4.58 -8.84
CA THR A 75 -7.05 -3.42 -9.71
C THR A 75 -7.66 -3.52 -11.10
N GLU A 76 -7.94 -4.73 -11.57
CA GLU A 76 -8.70 -5.06 -12.80
C GLU A 76 -8.33 -4.24 -14.05
N GLN A 77 -7.03 -4.14 -14.37
CA GLN A 77 -6.58 -3.43 -15.54
C GLN A 77 -6.86 -4.20 -16.85
N ALA A 78 -6.99 -3.45 -17.95
CA ALA A 78 -6.99 -4.05 -19.29
C ALA A 78 -5.68 -4.80 -19.56
N VAL A 79 -5.72 -5.90 -20.31
CA VAL A 79 -4.54 -6.72 -20.65
C VAL A 79 -3.45 -5.89 -21.35
N SER A 80 -3.84 -4.92 -22.18
CA SER A 80 -2.94 -4.02 -22.90
C SER A 80 -2.37 -2.88 -22.05
N SER A 81 -2.76 -2.76 -20.79
CA SER A 81 -2.27 -1.71 -19.90
C SER A 81 -0.76 -1.79 -19.73
N LYS A 82 -0.13 -0.62 -19.61
CA LYS A 82 1.29 -0.46 -19.24
C LYS A 82 1.45 0.20 -17.86
N LEU A 83 0.36 0.36 -17.13
CA LEU A 83 0.39 0.95 -15.81
C LEU A 83 0.79 -0.09 -14.76
N SER A 84 1.48 0.36 -13.73
CA SER A 84 1.91 -0.49 -12.63
C SER A 84 1.27 -0.02 -11.32
N TYR A 85 0.39 -0.85 -10.74
CA TYR A 85 -0.01 -0.69 -9.35
C TYR A 85 1.06 -1.29 -8.46
N MET A 86 1.60 -0.49 -7.55
CA MET A 86 2.79 -0.83 -6.77
C MET A 86 2.56 -0.59 -5.28
N ASP A 87 3.37 -1.27 -4.47
CA ASP A 87 3.52 -1.02 -3.04
C ASP A 87 2.20 -1.15 -2.26
N PRO A 88 1.50 -2.31 -2.32
CA PRO A 88 0.27 -2.50 -1.57
C PRO A 88 0.52 -2.30 -0.08
N THR A 89 -0.29 -1.44 0.53
CA THR A 89 -0.25 -1.16 1.97
C THR A 89 -1.65 -1.22 2.53
N VAL A 90 -1.88 -2.09 3.51
CA VAL A 90 -3.19 -2.35 4.06
C VAL A 90 -3.30 -1.85 5.50
N VAL A 91 -4.43 -1.25 5.86
CA VAL A 91 -4.81 -0.97 7.24
C VAL A 91 -6.25 -1.41 7.48
N VAL A 92 -6.50 -2.01 8.62
CA VAL A 92 -7.84 -2.40 9.06
C VAL A 92 -8.25 -1.48 10.20
N ASP A 93 -9.38 -0.83 10.05
CA ASP A 93 -10.06 -0.17 11.14
C ASP A 93 -10.80 -1.21 11.99
N GLN A 94 -10.20 -1.59 13.10
CA GLN A 94 -10.74 -2.60 14.01
C GLN A 94 -12.01 -2.10 14.73
N THR A 95 -12.25 -0.78 14.76
CA THR A 95 -13.44 -0.20 15.36
C THR A 95 -14.65 -0.38 14.45
N THR A 96 -14.54 -0.02 13.19
CA THR A 96 -15.65 -0.11 12.22
C THR A 96 -15.67 -1.43 11.44
N GLY A 97 -14.53 -2.12 11.29
CA GLY A 97 -14.36 -3.28 10.44
C GLY A 97 -14.01 -2.94 8.98
N LYS A 98 -13.91 -1.64 8.64
CA LYS A 98 -13.49 -1.22 7.29
C LYS A 98 -12.04 -1.60 7.02
N ILE A 99 -11.78 -1.95 5.76
CA ILE A 99 -10.46 -2.33 5.30
C ILE A 99 -10.05 -1.35 4.20
N PHE A 100 -8.87 -0.76 4.34
CA PHE A 100 -8.31 0.17 3.36
C PHE A 100 -7.03 -0.44 2.77
N LEU A 101 -7.02 -0.61 1.46
CA LEU A 101 -5.84 -0.99 0.69
C LEU A 101 -5.37 0.21 -0.12
N PHE A 102 -4.15 0.63 0.11
CA PHE A 102 -3.49 1.71 -0.64
C PHE A 102 -2.48 1.13 -1.61
N THR A 103 -2.37 1.77 -2.77
CA THR A 103 -1.37 1.43 -3.77
C THR A 103 -1.04 2.67 -4.60
N SER A 104 0.19 2.79 -5.03
CA SER A 104 0.62 3.83 -5.95
C SER A 104 0.45 3.34 -7.39
N LEU A 105 -0.17 4.17 -8.23
CA LEU A 105 -0.32 3.89 -9.65
C LEU A 105 0.76 4.64 -10.43
N TRP A 106 1.60 3.88 -11.14
CA TRP A 106 2.73 4.38 -11.90
C TRP A 106 2.49 4.28 -13.40
N ASP A 107 2.73 5.38 -14.10
CA ASP A 107 2.88 5.43 -15.55
C ASP A 107 4.36 5.60 -15.89
N ALA A 108 5.13 4.51 -15.76
CA ALA A 108 6.60 4.52 -15.79
C ALA A 108 7.19 3.78 -16.99
N VAL A 109 6.43 2.88 -17.63
CA VAL A 109 6.95 2.01 -18.70
C VAL A 109 7.46 2.84 -19.89
N GLY A 110 8.71 2.62 -20.26
CA GLY A 110 9.37 3.33 -21.36
C GLY A 110 9.82 4.76 -21.04
N LYS A 111 9.66 5.24 -19.80
CA LYS A 111 10.11 6.57 -19.38
C LYS A 111 11.51 6.54 -18.76
N PRO A 112 12.32 7.60 -18.96
CA PRO A 112 13.58 7.78 -18.25
C PRO A 112 13.38 7.77 -16.73
N SER A 113 14.35 7.24 -15.97
CA SER A 113 14.25 7.09 -14.52
C SER A 113 13.83 8.38 -13.78
N ALA A 114 14.34 9.55 -14.19
CA ALA A 114 13.98 10.82 -13.58
C ALA A 114 12.54 11.28 -13.84
N GLN A 115 11.86 10.69 -14.82
CA GLN A 115 10.46 10.95 -15.16
C GLN A 115 9.50 9.89 -14.61
N GLN A 116 10.03 8.74 -14.18
CA GLN A 116 9.21 7.70 -13.56
C GLN A 116 8.68 8.22 -12.23
N GLY A 117 7.38 8.22 -12.08
CA GLY A 117 6.71 8.71 -10.88
C GLY A 117 6.19 10.15 -10.97
N TYR A 118 6.51 10.92 -12.03
CA TYR A 118 6.01 12.28 -12.17
C TYR A 118 4.47 12.36 -12.19
N ASN A 119 3.81 11.34 -12.74
CA ASN A 119 2.35 11.22 -12.81
C ASN A 119 1.82 10.15 -11.83
N ASN A 120 2.52 9.87 -10.75
CA ASN A 120 2.06 8.92 -9.76
C ASN A 120 0.73 9.36 -9.14
N ARG A 121 -0.11 8.37 -8.86
CA ARG A 121 -1.40 8.57 -8.20
C ARG A 121 -1.51 7.72 -6.95
N ALA A 122 -2.13 8.30 -5.93
CA ALA A 122 -2.47 7.60 -4.70
C ALA A 122 -3.85 6.96 -4.87
N ILE A 123 -3.91 5.65 -4.92
CA ILE A 123 -5.16 4.92 -5.10
C ILE A 123 -5.51 4.18 -3.81
N MET A 124 -6.75 4.35 -3.37
CA MET A 124 -7.33 3.64 -2.24
C MET A 124 -8.45 2.72 -2.71
N TYR A 125 -8.48 1.52 -2.18
CA TYR A 125 -9.60 0.59 -2.27
C TYR A 125 -10.15 0.37 -0.87
N THR A 126 -11.47 0.47 -0.72
CA THR A 126 -12.16 0.27 0.56
C THR A 126 -13.08 -0.93 0.47
N SER A 127 -13.05 -1.79 1.48
CA SER A 127 -14.03 -2.85 1.67
C SER A 127 -14.75 -2.66 3.01
N GLU A 128 -16.08 -2.82 2.99
CA GLU A 128 -16.95 -2.77 4.16
C GLU A 128 -17.59 -4.13 4.46
N ASP A 129 -17.23 -5.16 3.68
CA ASP A 129 -17.81 -6.51 3.73
C ASP A 129 -16.73 -7.60 3.91
N ASP A 130 -15.76 -7.32 4.77
CA ASP A 130 -14.68 -8.25 5.12
C ASP A 130 -13.82 -8.70 3.93
N GLY A 131 -13.61 -7.80 2.95
CA GLY A 131 -12.74 -8.03 1.80
C GLY A 131 -13.43 -8.72 0.60
N VAL A 132 -14.74 -8.83 0.57
CA VAL A 132 -15.49 -9.47 -0.54
C VAL A 132 -15.61 -8.50 -1.72
N THR A 133 -16.06 -7.27 -1.46
CA THR A 133 -16.16 -6.22 -2.49
C THR A 133 -15.28 -5.02 -2.15
N TRP A 134 -14.87 -4.29 -3.18
CA TRP A 134 -13.94 -3.17 -3.06
C TRP A 134 -14.39 -1.99 -3.91
N THR A 135 -14.39 -0.81 -3.30
CA THR A 135 -14.66 0.46 -3.97
C THR A 135 -13.37 1.24 -4.14
N ARG A 136 -13.09 1.70 -5.37
CA ARG A 136 -11.88 2.47 -5.72
C ARG A 136 -12.11 3.96 -5.53
N LYS A 137 -11.16 4.65 -4.91
CA LYS A 137 -11.06 6.12 -4.83
C LYS A 137 -9.65 6.55 -5.23
N ASP A 138 -9.54 7.61 -6.00
CA ASP A 138 -8.28 8.31 -6.24
C ASP A 138 -8.11 9.41 -5.21
N LEU A 139 -7.08 9.32 -4.41
CA LEU A 139 -6.77 10.26 -3.34
C LEU A 139 -5.69 11.28 -3.73
N THR A 140 -5.20 11.27 -4.95
CA THR A 140 -4.02 12.04 -5.34
C THR A 140 -4.12 13.51 -4.97
N ASP A 141 -5.26 14.13 -5.24
CA ASP A 141 -5.46 15.55 -4.94
C ASP A 141 -5.67 15.83 -3.43
N GLU A 142 -6.17 14.85 -2.68
CA GLU A 142 -6.39 14.97 -1.24
C GLU A 142 -5.09 14.84 -0.43
N VAL A 143 -4.15 14.01 -0.93
CA VAL A 143 -2.92 13.68 -0.22
C VAL A 143 -1.66 14.32 -0.83
N GLN A 144 -1.83 15.31 -1.71
CA GLN A 144 -0.73 16.13 -2.17
C GLN A 144 -0.10 16.87 -1.00
N ILE A 145 1.22 16.73 -0.88
CA ILE A 145 1.97 17.33 0.23
C ILE A 145 2.17 18.85 0.02
N GLY A 146 1.97 19.33 -1.21
CA GLY A 146 2.14 20.74 -1.55
C GLY A 146 3.59 21.19 -1.49
N ILE A 147 3.82 22.41 -0.99
CA ILE A 147 5.17 23.01 -0.86
C ILE A 147 5.72 22.73 0.53
N TYR A 148 6.89 22.10 0.60
CA TYR A 148 7.62 21.85 1.84
C TYR A 148 9.11 22.11 1.65
N SER A 149 9.72 22.89 2.53
CA SER A 149 11.13 23.29 2.44
C SER A 149 11.50 23.89 1.06
N GLY A 150 10.62 24.72 0.49
CA GLY A 150 10.82 25.38 -0.79
C GLY A 150 10.66 24.50 -2.04
N PHE A 151 10.24 23.26 -1.92
CA PHE A 151 10.00 22.34 -3.03
C PHE A 151 8.55 21.89 -3.10
N THR A 152 8.00 21.77 -4.30
CA THR A 152 6.73 21.06 -4.50
C THR A 152 6.93 19.56 -4.24
N ARG A 153 6.00 18.96 -3.50
CA ARG A 153 5.99 17.55 -3.14
C ARG A 153 4.75 16.87 -3.69
N MET A 154 4.89 15.62 -4.09
CA MET A 154 3.79 14.77 -4.52
C MET A 154 3.96 13.36 -3.97
N ILE A 155 2.91 12.55 -4.10
CA ILE A 155 2.99 11.13 -3.76
C ILE A 155 4.09 10.43 -4.55
N GLY A 156 4.96 9.72 -3.85
CA GLY A 156 5.93 8.79 -4.44
C GLY A 156 5.38 7.39 -4.48
N SER A 157 5.23 6.78 -3.33
CA SER A 157 4.66 5.45 -3.15
C SER A 157 4.14 5.28 -1.72
N PHE A 158 3.40 4.19 -1.47
CA PHE A 158 3.08 3.75 -0.13
C PHE A 158 4.18 2.87 0.45
N GLY A 159 4.07 2.42 1.69
CA GLY A 159 4.95 1.70 2.56
C GLY A 159 6.12 0.91 2.00
N PRO A 160 6.00 -0.31 1.42
CA PRO A 160 4.88 -1.25 1.37
C PRO A 160 4.60 -2.00 2.68
N GLY A 161 3.49 -2.74 2.74
CA GLY A 161 3.16 -3.62 3.86
C GLY A 161 1.90 -3.23 4.63
N SER A 162 2.03 -2.78 5.88
CA SER A 162 0.88 -2.47 6.72
C SER A 162 0.92 -1.06 7.26
N GLY A 163 -0.25 -0.44 7.37
CA GLY A 163 -0.51 0.67 8.27
C GLY A 163 -0.89 0.17 9.66
N VAL A 164 -1.20 1.10 10.56
CA VAL A 164 -1.59 0.83 11.94
C VAL A 164 -2.82 1.65 12.32
N GLN A 165 -3.68 1.08 13.17
CA GLN A 165 -4.67 1.84 13.93
C GLN A 165 -4.11 2.07 15.32
N MET A 166 -4.05 3.34 15.75
CA MET A 166 -3.51 3.72 17.06
C MET A 166 -4.44 3.27 18.18
N THR A 167 -3.84 2.81 19.28
CA THR A 167 -4.56 2.38 20.49
C THR A 167 -4.32 3.30 21.68
N ASN A 168 -3.28 4.16 21.66
CA ASN A 168 -3.03 5.10 22.73
C ASN A 168 -4.12 6.18 22.84
N GLU A 169 -4.40 6.64 24.05
CA GLU A 169 -5.53 7.55 24.31
C GLU A 169 -5.43 8.90 23.60
N MET A 170 -4.21 9.38 23.26
CA MET A 170 -4.00 10.66 22.60
C MET A 170 -4.45 10.65 21.14
N TYR A 171 -4.26 9.52 20.46
CA TYR A 171 -4.56 9.35 19.03
C TYR A 171 -5.40 8.12 18.77
N LYS A 172 -6.23 7.75 19.71
CA LYS A 172 -7.07 6.56 19.64
C LYS A 172 -7.88 6.53 18.35
N ASP A 173 -7.89 5.35 17.74
CA ASP A 173 -8.55 5.04 16.46
C ASP A 173 -7.97 5.76 15.23
N ARG A 174 -6.93 6.61 15.37
CA ARG A 174 -6.23 7.16 14.22
C ARG A 174 -5.65 6.05 13.35
N LEU A 175 -5.96 6.07 12.07
CA LEU A 175 -5.35 5.21 11.08
C LEU A 175 -4.11 5.90 10.52
N ILE A 176 -2.98 5.19 10.45
CA ILE A 176 -1.71 5.71 9.91
C ILE A 176 -1.20 4.78 8.81
N VAL A 177 -0.82 5.38 7.69
CA VAL A 177 -0.31 4.67 6.50
C VAL A 177 1.05 5.26 6.12
N PRO A 178 2.11 4.45 6.08
CA PRO A 178 3.42 4.91 5.64
C PRO A 178 3.41 5.27 4.16
N MET A 179 4.05 6.39 3.82
CA MET A 179 4.09 6.94 2.47
C MET A 179 5.46 7.56 2.18
N ARG A 180 5.85 7.59 0.92
CA ARG A 180 7.01 8.34 0.41
C ARG A 180 6.54 9.49 -0.45
N SER A 181 7.29 10.59 -0.44
CA SER A 181 7.05 11.72 -1.32
C SER A 181 8.18 11.90 -2.33
N PHE A 182 7.86 12.56 -3.43
CA PHE A 182 8.83 13.06 -4.40
C PHE A 182 8.93 14.59 -4.36
N LYS A 183 10.13 15.11 -4.62
CA LYS A 183 10.34 16.49 -5.04
C LYS A 183 10.07 16.58 -6.52
N VAL A 184 9.32 17.61 -6.92
CA VAL A 184 8.92 17.84 -8.30
C VAL A 184 9.73 18.96 -8.92
N ASP A 185 10.28 18.72 -10.10
CA ASP A 185 10.77 19.73 -11.03
C ASP A 185 9.77 19.80 -12.20
N ALA A 186 8.84 20.74 -12.11
CA ALA A 186 7.75 20.87 -13.08
C ALA A 186 8.25 21.30 -14.47
N ASP A 187 9.31 22.10 -14.55
CA ASP A 187 9.88 22.59 -15.81
C ASP A 187 10.48 21.45 -16.63
N LYS A 188 11.03 20.46 -15.95
CA LYS A 188 11.64 19.26 -16.59
C LYS A 188 10.69 18.07 -16.63
N GLY A 189 9.55 18.11 -15.93
CA GLY A 189 8.68 16.94 -15.75
C GLY A 189 9.40 15.78 -15.05
N THR A 190 10.26 16.07 -14.08
CA THR A 190 11.08 15.08 -13.38
C THR A 190 10.82 15.09 -11.89
N VAL A 191 11.19 13.98 -11.23
CA VAL A 191 11.08 13.81 -9.79
C VAL A 191 12.38 13.30 -9.19
N SER A 192 12.58 13.63 -7.93
CA SER A 192 13.65 13.09 -7.09
C SER A 192 13.09 12.73 -5.72
N ASN A 193 13.88 11.99 -4.91
CA ASN A 193 13.45 11.60 -3.58
C ASN A 193 13.06 12.81 -2.72
N GLY A 194 11.86 12.76 -2.17
CA GLY A 194 11.25 13.83 -1.36
C GLY A 194 11.24 13.56 0.14
N GLY A 195 11.51 12.34 0.55
CA GLY A 195 11.46 11.91 1.95
C GLY A 195 10.25 11.06 2.28
N ASN A 196 10.29 10.46 3.45
CA ASN A 196 9.20 9.69 4.03
C ASN A 196 8.18 10.63 4.66
N THR A 197 6.91 10.24 4.61
CA THR A 197 5.83 10.90 5.32
C THR A 197 4.80 9.84 5.74
N ALA A 198 3.86 10.21 6.58
CA ALA A 198 2.69 9.40 6.88
C ALA A 198 1.44 10.07 6.31
N MET A 199 0.51 9.26 5.87
CA MET A 199 -0.87 9.64 5.66
C MET A 199 -1.68 9.14 6.86
N TYR A 200 -2.64 9.91 7.35
CA TYR A 200 -3.45 9.52 8.49
C TYR A 200 -4.90 9.97 8.37
N SER A 201 -5.78 9.29 9.09
CA SER A 201 -7.20 9.61 9.21
C SER A 201 -7.62 9.55 10.67
N ASP A 202 -8.37 10.55 11.11
CA ASP A 202 -8.97 10.64 12.46
C ASP A 202 -10.49 10.38 12.45
N ASP A 203 -11.05 10.04 11.29
CA ASP A 203 -12.48 9.89 11.06
C ASP A 203 -12.83 8.55 10.37
N HIS A 204 -12.12 7.50 10.73
CA HIS A 204 -12.34 6.15 10.20
C HIS A 204 -12.24 6.06 8.65
N GLY A 205 -11.29 6.81 8.06
CA GLY A 205 -10.99 6.77 6.63
C GLY A 205 -11.92 7.59 5.74
N VAL A 206 -12.73 8.48 6.29
CA VAL A 206 -13.57 9.42 5.52
C VAL A 206 -12.69 10.48 4.85
N THR A 207 -11.79 11.09 5.64
CA THR A 207 -10.79 12.05 5.14
C THR A 207 -9.37 11.58 5.47
N TRP A 208 -8.42 11.99 4.63
CA TRP A 208 -7.00 11.66 4.80
C TRP A 208 -6.15 12.92 4.74
N GLN A 209 -5.16 12.97 5.62
CA GLN A 209 -4.20 14.06 5.73
C GLN A 209 -2.78 13.53 5.62
N THR A 210 -1.85 14.38 5.22
CA THR A 210 -0.42 14.02 5.13
C THR A 210 0.41 14.78 6.17
N GLY A 211 1.31 14.06 6.83
CA GLY A 211 2.33 14.65 7.69
C GLY A 211 3.47 15.29 6.91
N GLN A 212 4.36 15.95 7.62
CA GLN A 212 5.54 16.56 7.01
C GLN A 212 6.57 15.51 6.60
N PRO A 213 7.23 15.67 5.43
CA PRO A 213 8.28 14.76 5.00
C PRO A 213 9.50 14.79 5.94
N ASN A 214 10.08 13.62 6.18
CA ASN A 214 11.29 13.42 6.97
C ASN A 214 12.36 12.71 6.11
N LYS A 215 13.21 11.87 6.70
CA LYS A 215 14.26 11.10 6.01
C LYS A 215 13.69 10.20 4.92
N SER A 216 14.51 9.75 4.00
CA SER A 216 14.10 8.95 2.84
C SER A 216 14.28 7.44 3.05
N GLY A 217 13.43 6.65 2.39
CA GLY A 217 13.48 5.18 2.33
C GLY A 217 12.08 4.57 2.23
N GLU A 218 12.01 3.27 2.07
CA GLU A 218 10.81 2.49 2.33
C GLU A 218 10.71 2.26 3.84
N TRP A 219 9.49 2.27 4.38
CA TRP A 219 9.27 2.12 5.81
C TRP A 219 7.89 1.56 6.10
N THR A 220 7.77 0.98 7.26
CA THR A 220 6.52 0.53 7.85
C THR A 220 6.35 1.19 9.21
N VAL A 221 5.17 1.10 9.79
CA VAL A 221 4.82 1.71 11.06
C VAL A 221 4.20 0.68 12.00
N THR A 222 4.52 0.79 13.25
CA THR A 222 3.85 0.07 14.33
C THR A 222 3.79 0.96 15.56
N GLU A 223 2.77 0.76 16.40
CA GLU A 223 2.66 1.42 17.69
C GLU A 223 3.42 0.61 18.74
N ALA A 224 4.33 1.27 19.45
CA ALA A 224 5.02 0.67 20.59
C ALA A 224 4.10 0.63 21.83
N PRO A 225 4.41 -0.20 22.86
CA PRO A 225 3.58 -0.31 24.07
C PRO A 225 3.38 1.00 24.82
N ASP A 226 4.28 1.96 24.67
CA ASP A 226 4.20 3.32 25.26
C ASP A 226 3.44 4.32 24.36
N GLY A 227 2.91 3.88 23.22
CA GLY A 227 2.19 4.69 22.25
C GLY A 227 3.07 5.47 21.27
N ALA A 228 4.39 5.26 21.29
CA ALA A 228 5.28 5.81 20.26
C ALA A 228 5.10 5.11 18.91
N LEU A 229 5.46 5.81 17.81
CA LEU A 229 5.46 5.29 16.43
C LEU A 229 6.88 5.12 15.92
#